data_47bd3737d0e50835b7c7031a322576e1
#
_entry.id   47bd3737d0e50835b7c7031a322576e1
#
_cell.length_a   1.000
_cell.length_b   1.000
_cell.length_c   1.000
_cell.angle_alpha   90.00
_cell.angle_beta   90.00
_cell.angle_gamma   90.00
#
_symmetry.space_group_name_H-M   'P 1'
#
loop_
_entity.id
_entity.type
_entity.pdbx_description
1 polymer ?
#
loop_
_entity_poly.entity_id
_entity_poly.type
_entity_poly.pdbx_seq_one_letter_code
_entity_poly.pdbx_strand_id
1 'polypeptide(L)' 'MKTTRYFENEILRKRPYIQREWCERALRNPLRRQVQPDGRIRVWIFIPELAKYLRVVTLSDGETIHNAFPDRNFREE' A
#
# COMPACT_ATOMS: atom_id res chain seq x y z
N MET A 1 10.73 8.78 0.04
CA MET A 1 9.92 7.58 0.34
C MET A 1 10.82 6.35 0.33
N LYS A 2 10.79 5.57 1.39
CA LYS A 2 11.58 4.34 1.48
C LYS A 2 10.83 3.18 0.85
N THR A 3 11.53 2.36 0.07
CA THR A 3 10.93 1.19 -0.59
C THR A 3 11.91 0.03 -0.53
N THR A 4 11.38 -1.19 -0.64
CA THR A 4 12.22 -2.37 -0.78
C THR A 4 12.55 -2.60 -2.26
N ARG A 5 13.60 -3.38 -2.53
CA ARG A 5 13.91 -3.79 -3.90
C ARG A 5 12.75 -4.58 -4.50
N TYR A 6 12.10 -5.39 -3.67
CA TYR A 6 10.95 -6.15 -4.13
C TYR A 6 9.85 -5.23 -4.66
N PHE A 7 9.55 -4.15 -3.94
CA PHE A 7 8.56 -3.19 -4.40
C PHE A 7 8.97 -2.57 -5.72
N GLU A 8 10.23 -2.12 -5.83
CA GLU A 8 10.72 -1.45 -7.04
C GLU A 8 10.78 -2.40 -8.24
N ASN A 9 11.31 -3.59 -8.03
CA ASN A 9 11.63 -4.50 -9.14
C ASN A 9 10.49 -5.44 -9.51
N GLU A 10 9.62 -5.76 -8.55
CA GLU A 10 8.55 -6.73 -8.79
C GLU A 10 7.18 -6.07 -8.81
N ILE A 11 6.86 -5.28 -7.80
CA ILE A 11 5.51 -4.76 -7.67
C ILE A 11 5.22 -3.69 -8.70
N LEU A 12 6.08 -2.69 -8.81
CA LEU A 12 5.88 -1.63 -9.80
C LEU A 12 5.98 -2.14 -11.22
N ARG A 13 6.72 -3.22 -11.44
CA ARG A 13 6.83 -3.84 -12.74
C ARG A 13 5.52 -4.55 -13.13
N LYS A 14 4.92 -5.28 -12.18
CA LYS A 14 3.65 -5.97 -12.41
C LYS A 14 2.49 -5.00 -12.49
N ARG A 15 2.55 -3.92 -11.72
CA ARG A 15 1.48 -2.94 -11.61
C ARG A 15 2.00 -1.53 -11.90
N PRO A 16 2.39 -1.27 -13.16
CA PRO A 16 3.00 0.02 -13.51
C PRO A 16 2.06 1.21 -13.37
N TYR A 17 0.76 0.96 -13.23
CA TYR A 17 -0.23 2.01 -13.01
C TYR A 17 -0.18 2.57 -11.58
N ILE A 18 0.44 1.85 -10.64
CA ILE A 18 0.51 2.31 -9.24
C ILE A 18 1.48 3.48 -9.14
N GLN A 19 1.01 4.59 -8.59
CA GLN A 19 1.82 5.78 -8.41
C GLN A 19 2.37 5.84 -6.99
N ARG A 20 3.64 6.24 -6.87
CA ARG A 20 4.30 6.37 -5.57
C ARG A 20 3.55 7.31 -4.65
N GLU A 21 2.98 8.37 -5.22
CA GLU A 21 2.19 9.35 -4.47
C GLU A 21 1.01 8.70 -3.74
N TRP A 22 0.38 7.71 -4.36
CA TRP A 22 -0.73 7.01 -3.72
C TRP A 22 -0.28 6.30 -2.46
N CYS A 23 0.88 5.66 -2.53
CA CYS A 23 1.44 4.95 -1.38
C CYS A 23 1.78 5.92 -0.25
N GLU A 24 2.37 7.05 -0.58
CA GLU A 24 2.67 8.07 0.42
C GLU A 24 1.41 8.63 1.06
N ARG A 25 0.37 8.85 0.25
CA ARG A 25 -0.91 9.34 0.76
C ARG A 25 -1.53 8.32 1.71
N ALA A 26 -1.42 7.03 1.38
CA ALA A 26 -1.94 5.97 2.24
C ALA A 26 -1.25 5.95 3.59
N LEU A 27 0.06 6.21 3.61
CA LEU A 27 0.80 6.24 4.87
C LEU A 27 0.44 7.46 5.71
N ARG A 28 0.18 8.60 5.07
CA ARG A 28 -0.14 9.83 5.80
C ARG A 28 -1.54 9.84 6.38
N ASN A 29 -2.50 9.28 5.64
CA ASN A 29 -3.91 9.40 6.03
C ASN A 29 -4.71 8.16 5.65
N PRO A 30 -4.42 7.00 6.27
CA PRO A 30 -5.09 5.76 5.91
C PRO A 30 -6.54 5.71 6.42
N LEU A 31 -7.40 5.00 5.67
CA LEU A 31 -8.74 4.68 6.13
C LEU A 31 -8.70 3.63 7.23
N ARG A 32 -7.72 2.74 7.17
CA ARG A 32 -7.52 1.70 8.17
C ARG A 32 -6.06 1.30 8.19
N ARG A 33 -5.57 0.93 9.36
CA ARG A 33 -4.20 0.47 9.57
C ARG A 33 -4.24 -0.78 10.42
N GLN A 34 -3.56 -1.83 9.99
CA GLN A 34 -3.48 -3.09 10.73
C GLN A 34 -2.04 -3.60 10.76
N VAL A 35 -1.63 -4.13 11.92
CA VAL A 35 -0.35 -4.81 12.04
C VAL A 35 -0.58 -6.29 11.76
N GLN A 36 0.17 -6.85 10.82
CA GLN A 36 0.08 -8.25 10.48
C GLN A 36 0.84 -9.11 11.49
N PRO A 37 0.54 -10.42 11.56
CA PRO A 37 1.25 -11.30 12.50
C PRO A 37 2.77 -11.31 12.32
N ASP A 38 3.26 -11.08 11.10
CA ASP A 38 4.70 -11.06 10.81
C ASP A 38 5.34 -9.69 11.12
N GLY A 39 4.57 -8.74 11.66
CA GLY A 39 5.06 -7.42 12.01
C GLY A 39 4.92 -6.38 10.90
N ARG A 40 4.63 -6.81 9.67
CA ARG A 40 4.38 -5.85 8.60
C ARG A 40 3.10 -5.09 8.87
N ILE A 41 2.98 -3.91 8.26
CA ILE A 41 1.83 -3.04 8.48
C ILE A 41 1.14 -2.83 7.16
N ARG A 42 -0.18 -3.01 7.16
CA ARG A 42 -0.99 -2.75 5.98
C ARG A 42 -1.92 -1.60 6.23
N VAL A 43 -2.01 -0.72 5.23
CA VAL A 43 -2.90 0.45 5.27
C VAL A 43 -3.73 0.49 3.99
N TRP A 44 -4.89 1.11 4.06
CA TRP A 44 -5.79 1.20 2.91
C TRP A 44 -6.18 2.65 2.66
N ILE A 45 -6.34 2.96 1.38
CA ILE A 45 -6.80 4.26 0.93
C ILE A 45 -7.68 4.05 -0.31
N PHE A 46 -8.67 4.92 -0.50
CA PHE A 46 -9.45 4.88 -1.73
C PHE A 46 -8.73 5.68 -2.81
N ILE A 47 -8.59 5.10 -4.00
CA ILE A 47 -7.96 5.76 -5.15
C ILE A 47 -9.05 6.04 -6.19
N PRO A 48 -9.53 7.29 -6.29
CA PRO A 48 -10.59 7.62 -7.23
C PRO A 48 -10.24 7.28 -8.68
N GLU A 49 -8.99 7.46 -9.06
CA GLU A 49 -8.52 7.19 -10.42
C GLU A 49 -8.72 5.73 -10.82
N LEU A 50 -8.68 4.83 -9.83
CA LEU A 50 -8.93 3.41 -10.07
C LEU A 50 -10.35 2.99 -9.69
N ALA A 51 -11.07 3.86 -8.96
CA ALA A 51 -12.35 3.52 -8.33
C ALA A 51 -12.21 2.27 -7.45
N LYS A 52 -11.08 2.15 -6.75
CA LYS A 52 -10.76 0.97 -5.93
C LYS A 52 -10.01 1.38 -4.69
N TYR A 53 -10.06 0.50 -3.69
CA TYR A 53 -9.22 0.65 -2.49
C TYR A 53 -7.85 0.05 -2.79
N LEU A 54 -6.81 0.76 -2.41
CA LEU A 54 -5.44 0.30 -2.55
C LEU A 54 -4.94 -0.15 -1.18
N ARG A 55 -4.42 -1.37 -1.11
CA ARG A 55 -3.73 -1.86 0.08
C ARG A 55 -2.24 -1.62 -0.12
N VAL A 56 -1.62 -0.92 0.83
CA VAL A 56 -0.18 -0.69 0.84
C VAL A 56 0.39 -1.40 2.05
N VAL A 57 1.42 -2.21 1.85
CA VAL A 57 2.05 -2.96 2.92
C VAL A 57 3.47 -2.42 3.13
N THR A 58 3.79 -2.08 4.38
CA THR A 58 5.13 -1.64 4.75
C THR A 58 5.82 -2.71 5.56
N LEU A 59 7.13 -2.55 5.74
CA LEU A 59 7.86 -3.32 6.74
C LEU A 59 7.43 -2.86 8.13
N SER A 60 7.97 -3.48 9.17
CA SER A 60 7.55 -3.19 10.54
C SER A 60 7.84 -1.76 11.00
N ASP A 61 8.68 -1.03 10.26
CA ASP A 61 8.97 0.37 10.56
C ASP A 61 7.79 1.31 10.22
N GLY A 62 6.79 0.80 9.50
CA GLY A 62 5.65 1.61 9.08
C GLY A 62 5.96 2.64 8.01
N GLU A 63 7.14 2.58 7.40
CA GLU A 63 7.61 3.57 6.45
C GLU A 63 8.10 2.98 5.14
N THR A 64 8.78 1.83 5.19
CA THR A 64 9.38 1.22 4.01
C THR A 64 8.34 0.42 3.26
N ILE A 65 7.94 0.89 2.08
CA ILE A 65 6.89 0.26 1.29
C ILE A 65 7.42 -1.00 0.64
N HIS A 66 6.69 -2.10 0.84
CA HIS A 66 7.07 -3.41 0.36
C HIS A 66 6.12 -3.96 -0.70
N ASN A 67 4.84 -3.60 -0.63
CA ASN A 67 3.84 -4.11 -1.57
C ASN A 67 2.70 -3.10 -1.69
N ALA A 68 2.00 -3.15 -2.81
CA ALA A 68 0.80 -2.34 -3.01
C ALA A 68 -0.04 -3.01 -4.09
N PHE A 69 -1.34 -3.12 -3.86
CA PHE A 69 -2.26 -3.70 -4.84
C PHE A 69 -3.70 -3.30 -4.55
N PRO A 70 -4.55 -3.25 -5.58
CA PRO A 70 -5.98 -3.00 -5.37
C PRO A 70 -6.58 -4.16 -4.57
N ASP A 71 -7.37 -3.83 -3.55
CA ASP A 71 -7.95 -4.83 -2.65
C ASP A 71 -9.48 -4.81 -2.77
N ARG A 72 -10.01 -5.70 -3.58
CA ARG A 72 -11.45 -5.76 -3.82
C ARG A 72 -12.25 -6.29 -2.63
N ASN A 73 -11.56 -6.86 -1.65
CA ASN A 73 -12.21 -7.42 -0.46
C ASN A 73 -12.32 -6.44 0.69
N PHE A 74 -11.70 -5.28 0.57
CA PHE A 74 -11.73 -4.28 1.64
C PHE A 74 -13.12 -3.66 1.79
N ARG A 75 -13.53 -3.45 3.04
CA ARG A 75 -14.78 -2.75 3.39
C ARG A 75 -14.45 -1.67 4.40
N GLU A 76 -15.00 -0.48 4.18
CA GLU A 76 -14.73 0.68 5.03
C GLU A 76 -15.39 0.62 6.41
N GLU A 77 -16.46 -0.11 6.56
CA GLU A 77 -17.21 -0.16 7.81
C GLU A 77 -16.44 -0.74 8.99
#